data_ca66ab98d13ae5a7f97f7b1cbd20d0f5
#
_entry.id   ca66ab98d13ae5a7f97f7b1cbd20d0f5
#
_cell.length_a   1.000
_cell.length_b   1.000
_cell.length_c   1.000
_cell.angle_alpha   90.00
_cell.angle_beta   90.00
_cell.angle_gamma   90.00
#
_symmetry.space_group_name_H-M   'P 1'
#
loop_
_entity.id
_entity.type
_entity.pdbx_description
1 polymer ?
#
loop_
_entity_poly.entity_id
_entity_poly.type
_entity_poly.pdbx_seq_one_letter_code
_entity_poly.pdbx_strand_id
1 'polypeptide(L)'
;MCGIVGYIGPRDPIDIIISGLHRLEYRGYDSAGVALCPPNGDPLVIVKAKGKVADLEKLLKDAIPSTHTFAAGIGHTRWATHGEPNQVNAHPHVSRNGDFAVVHNGIIENYIALKKKLEQKGYGFASKTDSEVIAHLIEECYEGNLRAAVAAALEQLEGTYGIAVISRRHPDTLVAARKGSPIVVGVCEDETLIASDVSAIINHTKQVIFLDDGDILTASPRSIDITSVRNVPVSRELTHIDWDVGQIEKAGYEHFMLKEIHEQPDSLANSIRGRLLLDEGTTKLSGMQMDSATMARTERITIAACGTSYYAGMVGKYLFEDFAGIPSDIQQAAEFRYRNPIIQPDTCMLAISQSGETADTLAAVREGLTKGAIVLGLCNVVGSTIARE
;
A
#
# COMPACT_ATOMS: atom_id res chain seq x y z
N MET A 1 2.70 -4.78 -7.14
CA MET A 1 1.68 -4.41 -6.13
C MET A 1 0.79 -3.31 -6.69
N CYS A 2 -0.50 -3.34 -6.38
CA CYS A 2 -1.46 -2.32 -6.83
C CYS A 2 -1.19 -0.94 -6.23
N GLY A 3 -1.69 0.12 -6.88
CA GLY A 3 -1.59 1.50 -6.44
C GLY A 3 -2.95 2.13 -6.19
N ILE A 4 -3.12 2.84 -5.08
CA ILE A 4 -4.30 3.64 -4.74
C ILE A 4 -3.92 5.11 -4.67
N VAL A 5 -4.76 5.98 -5.23
CA VAL A 5 -4.74 7.42 -5.03
C VAL A 5 -6.16 7.91 -4.79
N GLY A 6 -6.36 8.74 -3.79
CA GLY A 6 -7.63 9.41 -3.49
C GLY A 6 -7.41 10.90 -3.25
N TYR A 7 -8.40 11.68 -3.58
CA TYR A 7 -8.39 13.13 -3.41
C TYR A 7 -9.77 13.65 -3.03
N ILE A 8 -9.78 14.61 -2.12
CA ILE A 8 -10.94 15.44 -1.82
C ILE A 8 -10.48 16.87 -1.53
N GLY A 9 -11.06 17.84 -2.22
CA GLY A 9 -10.67 19.25 -2.12
C GLY A 9 -11.17 20.12 -3.25
N PRO A 10 -10.70 21.37 -3.32
CA PRO A 10 -11.21 22.38 -4.29
C PRO A 10 -10.61 22.26 -5.69
N ARG A 11 -9.49 21.51 -5.87
CA ARG A 11 -8.84 21.35 -7.18
C ARG A 11 -9.49 20.21 -7.99
N ASP A 12 -9.16 20.15 -9.29
CA ASP A 12 -9.58 19.03 -10.13
C ASP A 12 -8.91 17.72 -9.66
N PRO A 13 -9.67 16.70 -9.22
CA PRO A 13 -9.12 15.42 -8.80
C PRO A 13 -8.45 14.64 -9.93
N ILE A 14 -8.81 14.87 -11.20
CA ILE A 14 -8.30 14.12 -12.35
C ILE A 14 -6.77 14.24 -12.43
N ASP A 15 -6.25 15.47 -12.48
CA ASP A 15 -4.82 15.73 -12.64
C ASP A 15 -4.01 15.16 -11.48
N ILE A 16 -4.55 15.29 -10.26
CA ILE A 16 -3.90 14.80 -9.04
C ILE A 16 -3.83 13.28 -9.03
N ILE A 17 -4.95 12.63 -9.32
CA ILE A 17 -5.06 11.17 -9.33
C ILE A 17 -4.21 10.57 -10.44
N ILE A 18 -4.30 11.09 -11.67
CA ILE A 18 -3.53 10.56 -12.80
C ILE A 18 -2.03 10.72 -12.57
N SER A 19 -1.59 11.89 -12.09
CA SER A 19 -0.18 12.11 -11.72
C SER A 19 0.30 11.12 -10.66
N GLY A 20 -0.51 10.90 -9.62
CA GLY A 20 -0.20 9.93 -8.56
C GLY A 20 -0.16 8.49 -9.08
N LEU A 21 -1.11 8.08 -9.94
CA LEU A 21 -1.13 6.75 -10.53
C LEU A 21 0.07 6.51 -11.44
N HIS A 22 0.50 7.48 -12.24
CA HIS A 22 1.74 7.38 -13.04
C HIS A 22 2.96 7.09 -12.16
N ARG A 23 3.03 7.69 -10.98
CA ARG A 23 4.12 7.44 -10.03
C ARG A 23 4.04 6.07 -9.39
N LEU A 24 2.86 5.45 -9.33
CA LEU A 24 2.68 4.11 -8.80
C LEU A 24 2.86 3.01 -9.85
N GLU A 25 2.99 3.34 -11.15
CA GLU A 25 3.18 2.35 -12.21
C GLU A 25 4.42 1.47 -12.00
N TYR A 26 5.48 1.95 -11.33
CA TYR A 26 6.66 1.15 -11.02
C TYR A 26 6.36 -0.09 -10.18
N ARG A 27 5.24 -0.08 -9.44
CA ARG A 27 4.79 -1.21 -8.61
C ARG A 27 4.14 -2.34 -9.44
N GLY A 28 3.88 -2.09 -10.71
CA GLY A 28 3.23 -2.99 -11.66
C GLY A 28 1.79 -2.58 -11.96
N TYR A 29 1.36 -2.84 -13.18
CA TYR A 29 0.02 -2.54 -13.67
C TYR A 29 -0.38 -3.52 -14.77
N ASP A 30 -1.68 -3.82 -14.84
CA ASP A 30 -2.32 -4.51 -15.97
C ASP A 30 -3.61 -3.80 -16.40
N SER A 31 -4.12 -2.97 -15.54
CA SER A 31 -5.28 -2.13 -15.76
C SER A 31 -5.28 -0.96 -14.79
N ALA A 32 -6.00 0.11 -15.14
CA ALA A 32 -6.16 1.28 -14.31
C ALA A 32 -7.59 1.81 -14.40
N GLY A 33 -8.01 2.60 -13.41
CA GLY A 33 -9.30 3.27 -13.48
C GLY A 33 -9.49 4.29 -12.38
N VAL A 34 -10.50 5.14 -12.58
CA VAL A 34 -10.90 6.19 -11.65
C VAL A 34 -12.41 6.21 -11.44
N ALA A 35 -12.80 6.65 -10.26
CA ALA A 35 -14.16 7.08 -9.95
C ALA A 35 -14.11 8.54 -9.50
N LEU A 36 -14.98 9.37 -10.03
CA LEU A 36 -15.08 10.80 -9.75
C LEU A 36 -16.46 11.12 -9.21
N CYS A 37 -16.52 11.94 -8.17
CA CYS A 37 -17.75 12.32 -7.49
C CYS A 37 -18.10 13.79 -7.81
N PRO A 38 -19.19 14.05 -8.55
CA PRO A 38 -19.71 15.39 -8.73
C PRO A 38 -20.19 16.01 -7.40
N PRO A 39 -20.08 17.36 -7.23
CA PRO A 39 -20.39 18.01 -5.94
C PRO A 39 -21.89 18.05 -5.61
N ASN A 40 -22.75 17.86 -6.58
CA ASN A 40 -24.21 18.01 -6.46
C ASN A 40 -24.96 16.67 -6.27
N GLY A 41 -24.25 15.56 -6.08
CA GLY A 41 -24.86 14.22 -5.88
C GLY A 41 -25.30 13.54 -7.19
N ASP A 42 -24.89 14.06 -8.34
CA ASP A 42 -25.05 13.39 -9.62
C ASP A 42 -24.36 12.01 -9.63
N PRO A 43 -24.67 11.13 -10.57
CA PRO A 43 -24.05 9.82 -10.67
C PRO A 43 -22.52 9.91 -10.72
N LEU A 44 -21.86 8.97 -10.05
CA LEU A 44 -20.41 8.82 -10.10
C LEU A 44 -19.95 8.59 -11.54
N VAL A 45 -18.88 9.26 -11.96
CA VAL A 45 -18.24 9.04 -13.25
C VAL A 45 -17.14 8.01 -13.10
N ILE A 46 -17.28 6.88 -13.80
CA ILE A 46 -16.36 5.74 -13.71
C ILE A 46 -15.69 5.54 -15.07
N VAL A 47 -14.36 5.62 -15.10
CA VAL A 47 -13.57 5.35 -16.31
C VAL A 47 -12.51 4.31 -15.97
N LYS A 48 -12.43 3.25 -16.80
CA LYS A 48 -11.51 2.13 -16.62
C LYS A 48 -10.82 1.80 -17.94
N ALA A 49 -9.54 1.45 -17.86
CA ALA A 49 -8.74 1.03 -19.00
C ALA A 49 -8.01 -0.28 -18.67
N LYS A 50 -7.88 -1.16 -19.66
CA LYS A 50 -6.88 -2.22 -19.64
C LYS A 50 -5.57 -1.62 -20.15
N GLY A 51 -4.45 -1.89 -19.46
CA GLY A 51 -3.13 -1.41 -19.83
C GLY A 51 -2.59 -0.33 -18.90
N LYS A 52 -1.94 0.67 -19.46
CA LYS A 52 -1.20 1.73 -18.75
C LYS A 52 -2.12 2.85 -18.27
N VAL A 53 -1.64 3.64 -17.32
CA VAL A 53 -2.30 4.88 -16.88
C VAL A 53 -2.47 5.86 -18.04
N ALA A 54 -1.54 5.88 -19.00
CA ALA A 54 -1.66 6.70 -20.21
C ALA A 54 -2.87 6.31 -21.09
N ASP A 55 -3.31 5.05 -21.09
CA ASP A 55 -4.51 4.61 -21.80
C ASP A 55 -5.78 5.10 -21.08
N LEU A 56 -5.77 5.07 -19.75
CA LEU A 56 -6.83 5.65 -18.92
C LEU A 56 -6.94 7.17 -19.13
N GLU A 57 -5.80 7.88 -19.17
CA GLU A 57 -5.76 9.34 -19.40
C GLU A 57 -6.39 9.75 -20.74
N LYS A 58 -6.14 8.98 -21.81
CA LYS A 58 -6.79 9.21 -23.10
C LYS A 58 -8.31 9.06 -23.01
N LEU A 59 -8.78 7.97 -22.38
CA LEU A 59 -10.21 7.73 -22.22
C LEU A 59 -10.90 8.82 -21.38
N LEU A 60 -10.21 9.34 -20.35
CA LEU A 60 -10.73 10.43 -19.53
C LEU A 60 -10.92 11.71 -20.34
N LYS A 61 -9.94 12.09 -21.18
CA LYS A 61 -10.02 13.27 -22.05
C LYS A 61 -11.18 13.19 -23.05
N ASP A 62 -11.48 11.98 -23.53
CA ASP A 62 -12.58 11.74 -24.47
C ASP A 62 -13.95 11.68 -23.78
N ALA A 63 -14.00 11.15 -22.55
CA ALA A 63 -15.24 10.88 -21.83
C ALA A 63 -15.75 12.08 -21.00
N ILE A 64 -14.85 12.95 -20.55
CA ILE A 64 -15.18 14.03 -19.60
C ILE A 64 -14.94 15.40 -20.24
N PRO A 65 -16.01 16.18 -20.49
CA PRO A 65 -15.87 17.57 -20.92
C PRO A 65 -15.13 18.40 -19.86
N SER A 66 -14.30 19.34 -20.31
CA SER A 66 -13.50 20.24 -19.43
C SER A 66 -14.34 21.16 -18.54
N THR A 67 -15.66 21.20 -18.73
CA THR A 67 -16.60 21.98 -17.92
C THR A 67 -17.10 21.25 -16.68
N HIS A 68 -16.81 19.94 -16.56
CA HIS A 68 -17.23 19.17 -15.39
C HIS A 68 -16.32 19.46 -14.19
N THR A 69 -16.93 19.58 -13.03
CA THR A 69 -16.26 19.76 -11.74
C THR A 69 -16.55 18.56 -10.84
N PHE A 70 -15.55 18.14 -10.07
CA PHE A 70 -15.66 17.02 -9.13
C PHE A 70 -15.16 17.46 -7.76
N ALA A 71 -15.86 17.01 -6.71
CA ALA A 71 -15.49 17.31 -5.33
C ALA A 71 -14.47 16.32 -4.77
N ALA A 72 -14.54 15.07 -5.23
CA ALA A 72 -13.67 14.01 -4.80
C ALA A 72 -13.42 12.99 -5.93
N GLY A 73 -12.35 12.22 -5.80
CA GLY A 73 -12.07 11.13 -6.71
C GLY A 73 -11.17 10.07 -6.07
N ILE A 74 -11.24 8.86 -6.61
CA ILE A 74 -10.36 7.73 -6.27
C ILE A 74 -9.86 7.07 -7.54
N GLY A 75 -8.61 6.67 -7.56
CA GLY A 75 -7.97 6.00 -8.68
C GLY A 75 -7.16 4.79 -8.24
N HIS A 76 -6.92 3.89 -9.20
CA HIS A 76 -6.26 2.63 -8.93
C HIS A 76 -5.44 2.14 -10.14
N THR A 77 -4.24 1.62 -9.87
CA THR A 77 -3.50 0.76 -10.80
C THR A 77 -3.54 -0.67 -10.27
N ARG A 78 -4.04 -1.60 -11.08
CA ARG A 78 -4.22 -2.99 -10.68
C ARG A 78 -3.08 -3.87 -11.17
N TRP A 79 -2.64 -4.77 -10.30
CA TRP A 79 -1.85 -5.95 -10.63
C TRP A 79 -2.69 -7.17 -10.27
N ALA A 80 -3.17 -7.91 -11.27
CA ALA A 80 -4.19 -8.94 -11.10
C ALA A 80 -3.74 -10.08 -10.18
N THR A 81 -4.53 -10.34 -9.14
CA THR A 81 -4.46 -11.54 -8.30
C THR A 81 -5.66 -12.45 -8.56
N HIS A 82 -6.85 -11.89 -8.75
CA HIS A 82 -8.12 -12.58 -9.01
C HIS A 82 -8.79 -12.02 -10.27
N GLY A 83 -9.14 -12.89 -11.21
CA GLY A 83 -9.77 -12.50 -12.48
C GLY A 83 -8.78 -11.93 -13.52
N GLU A 84 -9.08 -12.13 -14.78
CA GLU A 84 -8.25 -11.71 -15.91
C GLU A 84 -8.06 -10.19 -15.96
N PRO A 85 -6.92 -9.70 -16.48
CA PRO A 85 -6.71 -8.28 -16.74
C PRO A 85 -7.64 -7.79 -17.87
N ASN A 86 -8.74 -7.16 -17.49
CA ASN A 86 -9.69 -6.55 -18.39
C ASN A 86 -10.39 -5.36 -17.74
N GLN A 87 -11.15 -4.60 -18.51
CA GLN A 87 -11.84 -3.39 -18.06
C GLN A 87 -12.87 -3.68 -16.95
N VAL A 88 -13.57 -4.82 -17.01
CA VAL A 88 -14.60 -5.18 -16.03
C VAL A 88 -13.98 -5.45 -14.66
N ASN A 89 -12.85 -6.16 -14.63
CA ASN A 89 -12.12 -6.51 -13.43
C ASN A 89 -11.21 -5.41 -12.92
N ALA A 90 -11.01 -4.32 -13.67
CA ALA A 90 -10.29 -3.14 -13.20
C ALA A 90 -11.08 -2.43 -12.09
N HIS A 91 -10.35 -1.83 -11.14
CA HIS A 91 -10.94 -0.93 -10.14
C HIS A 91 -11.17 0.46 -10.74
N PRO A 92 -12.08 1.26 -10.18
CA PRO A 92 -12.92 1.03 -9.00
C PRO A 92 -14.06 0.04 -9.25
N HIS A 93 -14.53 -0.64 -8.19
CA HIS A 93 -15.78 -1.38 -8.18
C HIS A 93 -16.90 -0.51 -7.62
N VAL A 94 -18.11 -0.71 -8.15
CA VAL A 94 -19.27 0.13 -7.84
C VAL A 94 -20.37 -0.72 -7.24
N SER A 95 -21.12 -0.18 -6.29
CA SER A 95 -22.26 -0.82 -5.69
C SER A 95 -23.43 -0.96 -6.68
N ARG A 96 -24.39 -1.83 -6.38
CA ARG A 96 -25.55 -2.15 -7.23
C ARG A 96 -26.30 -0.91 -7.74
N ASN A 97 -26.52 0.07 -6.87
CA ASN A 97 -27.26 1.29 -7.21
C ASN A 97 -26.37 2.41 -7.77
N GLY A 98 -25.06 2.18 -7.88
CA GLY A 98 -24.10 3.18 -8.35
C GLY A 98 -23.81 4.30 -7.34
N ASP A 99 -24.20 4.11 -6.07
CA ASP A 99 -24.04 5.15 -5.04
C ASP A 99 -22.66 5.20 -4.43
N PHE A 100 -21.93 4.07 -4.42
CA PHE A 100 -20.62 3.92 -3.79
C PHE A 100 -19.60 3.37 -4.79
N ALA A 101 -18.41 3.93 -4.80
CA ALA A 101 -17.27 3.40 -5.54
C ALA A 101 -16.12 3.10 -4.57
N VAL A 102 -15.43 1.96 -4.81
CA VAL A 102 -14.37 1.45 -3.95
C VAL A 102 -13.15 1.05 -4.79
N VAL A 103 -11.97 1.44 -4.35
CA VAL A 103 -10.69 0.86 -4.77
C VAL A 103 -10.11 0.05 -3.63
N HIS A 104 -9.41 -1.04 -3.95
CA HIS A 104 -8.94 -2.01 -2.97
C HIS A 104 -7.57 -2.58 -3.35
N ASN A 105 -6.66 -2.57 -2.41
CA ASN A 105 -5.40 -3.32 -2.39
C ASN A 105 -5.49 -4.39 -1.31
N GLY A 106 -5.21 -5.62 -1.63
CA GLY A 106 -5.27 -6.74 -0.70
C GLY A 106 -5.98 -7.96 -1.26
N ILE A 107 -6.41 -8.86 -0.39
CA ILE A 107 -7.15 -10.08 -0.75
C ILE A 107 -8.24 -10.29 0.31
N ILE A 108 -9.49 -10.44 -0.14
CA ILE A 108 -10.62 -10.80 0.71
C ILE A 108 -10.81 -12.31 0.67
N GLU A 109 -10.37 -12.98 1.70
CA GLU A 109 -10.29 -14.45 1.74
C GLU A 109 -11.68 -15.10 1.76
N ASN A 110 -12.65 -14.50 2.44
CA ASN A 110 -14.02 -15.01 2.56
C ASN A 110 -14.99 -14.48 1.47
N TYR A 111 -14.46 -13.89 0.37
CA TYR A 111 -15.31 -13.24 -0.65
C TYR A 111 -16.35 -14.16 -1.30
N ILE A 112 -16.05 -15.48 -1.45
CA ILE A 112 -16.98 -16.44 -2.05
C ILE A 112 -18.25 -16.60 -1.18
N ALA A 113 -18.08 -16.66 0.14
CA ALA A 113 -19.21 -16.79 1.07
C ALA A 113 -20.05 -15.49 1.11
N LEU A 114 -19.38 -14.34 1.13
CA LEU A 114 -20.02 -13.03 1.07
C LEU A 114 -20.76 -12.81 -0.24
N LYS A 115 -20.16 -13.17 -1.37
CA LYS A 115 -20.78 -13.11 -2.68
C LYS A 115 -22.10 -13.91 -2.73
N LYS A 116 -22.09 -15.18 -2.29
CA LYS A 116 -23.27 -16.00 -2.22
C LYS A 116 -24.38 -15.39 -1.37
N LYS A 117 -24.03 -14.83 -0.21
CA LYS A 117 -24.98 -14.12 0.70
C LYS A 117 -25.62 -12.92 -0.01
N LEU A 118 -24.82 -12.11 -0.72
CA LEU A 118 -25.29 -10.93 -1.43
C LEU A 118 -26.14 -11.33 -2.66
N GLU A 119 -25.74 -12.36 -3.41
CA GLU A 119 -26.53 -12.89 -4.54
C GLU A 119 -27.93 -13.36 -4.09
N GLN A 120 -28.06 -14.00 -2.92
CA GLN A 120 -29.36 -14.36 -2.33
C GLN A 120 -30.24 -13.14 -1.99
N LYS A 121 -29.61 -11.97 -1.77
CA LYS A 121 -30.31 -10.69 -1.57
C LYS A 121 -30.54 -9.91 -2.87
N GLY A 122 -30.20 -10.51 -4.02
CA GLY A 122 -30.44 -9.94 -5.35
C GLY A 122 -29.35 -8.99 -5.84
N TYR A 123 -28.15 -9.01 -5.24
CA TYR A 123 -27.00 -8.29 -5.79
C TYR A 123 -26.40 -9.03 -6.98
N GLY A 124 -26.25 -8.35 -8.11
CA GLY A 124 -25.56 -8.88 -9.29
C GLY A 124 -24.07 -8.51 -9.23
N PHE A 125 -23.21 -9.44 -9.65
CA PHE A 125 -21.77 -9.23 -9.73
C PHE A 125 -21.33 -9.18 -11.19
N ALA A 126 -20.61 -8.13 -11.57
CA ALA A 126 -20.10 -7.94 -12.91
C ALA A 126 -18.68 -8.51 -13.07
N SER A 127 -17.87 -8.42 -12.01
CA SER A 127 -16.46 -8.82 -12.05
C SER A 127 -16.21 -10.22 -11.47
N LYS A 128 -15.02 -10.72 -11.74
CA LYS A 128 -14.48 -11.96 -11.15
C LYS A 128 -13.48 -11.67 -10.01
N THR A 129 -13.47 -10.42 -9.50
CA THR A 129 -12.58 -10.04 -8.41
C THR A 129 -13.20 -10.35 -7.05
N ASP A 130 -12.35 -10.46 -6.05
CA ASP A 130 -12.74 -10.52 -4.65
C ASP A 130 -13.20 -9.15 -4.11
N SER A 131 -12.80 -8.07 -4.75
CA SER A 131 -12.98 -6.69 -4.30
C SER A 131 -14.41 -6.17 -4.49
N GLU A 132 -15.16 -6.65 -5.48
CA GLU A 132 -16.51 -6.15 -5.78
C GLU A 132 -17.49 -6.36 -4.61
N VAL A 133 -17.26 -7.41 -3.79
CA VAL A 133 -18.10 -7.66 -2.61
C VAL A 133 -18.08 -6.49 -1.62
N ILE A 134 -16.97 -5.72 -1.55
CA ILE A 134 -16.82 -4.60 -0.63
C ILE A 134 -17.83 -3.50 -0.97
N ALA A 135 -17.96 -3.14 -2.26
CA ALA A 135 -18.87 -2.11 -2.71
C ALA A 135 -20.34 -2.47 -2.39
N HIS A 136 -20.70 -3.73 -2.61
CA HIS A 136 -22.04 -4.22 -2.31
C HIS A 136 -22.32 -4.33 -0.81
N LEU A 137 -21.34 -4.73 0.01
CA LEU A 137 -21.49 -4.77 1.47
C LEU A 137 -21.67 -3.36 2.06
N ILE A 138 -20.92 -2.37 1.56
CA ILE A 138 -21.08 -0.97 1.99
C ILE A 138 -22.51 -0.49 1.70
N GLU A 139 -23.05 -0.81 0.51
CA GLU A 139 -24.45 -0.46 0.17
C GLU A 139 -25.45 -1.17 1.07
N GLU A 140 -25.24 -2.47 1.35
CA GLU A 140 -26.11 -3.24 2.25
C GLU A 140 -26.12 -2.68 3.67
N CYS A 141 -24.97 -2.23 4.17
CA CYS A 141 -24.81 -1.70 5.53
C CYS A 141 -25.15 -0.21 5.64
N TYR A 142 -25.53 0.45 4.53
CA TYR A 142 -25.72 1.89 4.54
C TYR A 142 -27.07 2.32 5.12
N GLU A 143 -27.02 3.03 6.25
CA GLU A 143 -28.17 3.62 6.96
C GLU A 143 -28.06 5.16 7.10
N GLY A 144 -27.49 5.84 6.07
CA GLY A 144 -27.38 7.30 6.07
C GLY A 144 -26.00 7.85 6.49
N ASN A 145 -25.08 7.02 6.99
CA ASN A 145 -23.72 7.41 7.37
C ASN A 145 -22.68 6.54 6.65
N LEU A 146 -21.86 7.17 5.80
CA LEU A 146 -20.88 6.46 4.97
C LEU A 146 -19.82 5.74 5.83
N ARG A 147 -19.25 6.41 6.85
CA ARG A 147 -18.24 5.82 7.71
C ARG A 147 -18.77 4.59 8.46
N ALA A 148 -19.99 4.70 9.01
CA ALA A 148 -20.61 3.58 9.72
C ALA A 148 -20.87 2.40 8.78
N ALA A 149 -21.31 2.66 7.54
CA ALA A 149 -21.51 1.62 6.53
C ALA A 149 -20.19 0.92 6.16
N VAL A 150 -19.12 1.70 5.99
CA VAL A 150 -17.79 1.13 5.73
C VAL A 150 -17.33 0.29 6.93
N ALA A 151 -17.43 0.78 8.16
CA ALA A 151 -17.05 0.01 9.35
C ALA A 151 -17.81 -1.32 9.45
N ALA A 152 -19.15 -1.31 9.30
CA ALA A 152 -19.98 -2.51 9.35
C ALA A 152 -19.70 -3.50 8.20
N ALA A 153 -19.30 -3.00 7.02
CA ALA A 153 -18.83 -3.84 5.93
C ALA A 153 -17.49 -4.50 6.27
N LEU A 154 -16.52 -3.72 6.80
CA LEU A 154 -15.19 -4.22 7.15
C LEU A 154 -15.18 -5.27 8.25
N GLU A 155 -16.12 -5.21 9.20
CA GLU A 155 -16.28 -6.23 10.24
C GLU A 155 -16.67 -7.61 9.69
N GLN A 156 -17.24 -7.68 8.49
CA GLN A 156 -17.60 -8.93 7.82
C GLN A 156 -16.47 -9.50 6.96
N LEU A 157 -15.38 -8.74 6.73
CA LEU A 157 -14.28 -9.13 5.85
C LEU A 157 -13.19 -9.90 6.60
N GLU A 158 -12.76 -11.01 6.02
CA GLU A 158 -11.56 -11.73 6.40
C GLU A 158 -10.48 -11.52 5.33
N GLY A 159 -9.22 -11.31 5.76
CA GLY A 159 -8.10 -11.04 4.87
C GLY A 159 -7.49 -9.67 5.07
N THR A 160 -6.83 -9.15 4.03
CA THR A 160 -6.11 -7.87 4.05
C THR A 160 -6.78 -6.86 3.13
N TYR A 161 -6.76 -5.60 3.54
CA TYR A 161 -7.28 -4.50 2.72
C TYR A 161 -6.58 -3.17 3.00
N GLY A 162 -6.38 -2.40 1.93
CA GLY A 162 -6.24 -0.96 1.93
C GLY A 162 -7.29 -0.44 0.96
N ILE A 163 -8.26 0.33 1.44
CA ILE A 163 -9.39 0.80 0.63
C ILE A 163 -9.52 2.31 0.65
N ALA A 164 -10.06 2.85 -0.45
CA ALA A 164 -10.63 4.19 -0.48
C ALA A 164 -12.03 4.13 -1.10
N VAL A 165 -12.96 4.87 -0.51
CA VAL A 165 -14.39 4.87 -0.81
C VAL A 165 -14.89 6.29 -1.01
N ILE A 166 -15.63 6.53 -2.10
CA ILE A 166 -16.41 7.75 -2.33
C ILE A 166 -17.86 7.41 -2.58
N SER A 167 -18.74 8.38 -2.32
CA SER A 167 -20.18 8.20 -2.50
C SER A 167 -20.82 9.47 -3.06
N ARG A 168 -21.72 9.32 -4.05
CA ARG A 168 -22.53 10.44 -4.53
C ARG A 168 -23.52 10.96 -3.48
N ARG A 169 -23.79 10.16 -2.44
CA ARG A 169 -24.65 10.60 -1.31
C ARG A 169 -23.91 11.47 -0.30
N HIS A 170 -22.58 11.43 -0.33
CA HIS A 170 -21.67 12.20 0.52
C HIS A 170 -20.52 12.77 -0.32
N PRO A 171 -20.78 13.71 -1.24
CA PRO A 171 -19.79 14.18 -2.19
C PRO A 171 -18.63 14.94 -1.54
N ASP A 172 -18.80 15.41 -0.31
CA ASP A 172 -17.83 16.09 0.54
C ASP A 172 -17.05 15.14 1.48
N THR A 173 -17.21 13.84 1.31
CA THR A 173 -16.63 12.84 2.22
C THR A 173 -15.89 11.74 1.44
N LEU A 174 -14.65 11.47 1.83
CA LEU A 174 -13.85 10.34 1.39
C LEU A 174 -13.52 9.49 2.61
N VAL A 175 -13.76 8.17 2.52
CA VAL A 175 -13.43 7.23 3.60
C VAL A 175 -12.30 6.32 3.13
N ALA A 176 -11.30 6.09 3.98
CA ALA A 176 -10.26 5.09 3.73
C ALA A 176 -10.07 4.21 4.96
N ALA A 177 -9.62 2.99 4.76
CA ALA A 177 -9.33 2.07 5.85
C ALA A 177 -8.17 1.14 5.50
N ARG A 178 -7.51 0.65 6.54
CA ARG A 178 -6.35 -0.23 6.41
C ARG A 178 -6.45 -1.47 7.30
N LYS A 179 -6.02 -2.60 6.72
CA LYS A 179 -5.63 -3.84 7.42
C LYS A 179 -4.65 -4.61 6.54
N GLY A 180 -3.37 -4.60 6.86
CA GLY A 180 -2.33 -5.33 6.14
C GLY A 180 -1.83 -4.68 4.84
N SER A 181 -2.61 -3.83 4.16
CA SER A 181 -2.19 -3.09 2.96
C SER A 181 -2.05 -1.60 3.27
N PRO A 182 -0.93 -0.94 2.92
CA PRO A 182 -0.64 0.41 3.37
C PRO A 182 -1.61 1.46 2.81
N ILE A 183 -1.95 2.43 3.65
CA ILE A 183 -2.62 3.68 3.30
C ILE A 183 -1.92 4.82 4.03
N VAL A 184 -1.56 5.84 3.28
CA VAL A 184 -0.99 7.10 3.77
C VAL A 184 -1.91 8.25 3.42
N VAL A 185 -2.02 9.20 4.32
CA VAL A 185 -2.88 10.39 4.21
C VAL A 185 -1.98 11.61 4.09
N GLY A 186 -2.08 12.34 3.00
CA GLY A 186 -1.43 13.64 2.83
C GLY A 186 -2.30 14.75 3.41
N VAL A 187 -1.74 15.51 4.32
CA VAL A 187 -2.44 16.59 5.03
C VAL A 187 -2.10 17.93 4.41
N CYS A 188 -3.11 18.67 3.97
CA CYS A 188 -3.01 20.04 3.48
C CYS A 188 -4.02 20.92 4.20
N GLU A 189 -4.06 22.22 3.89
CA GLU A 189 -4.92 23.20 4.58
C GLU A 189 -6.39 23.02 4.22
N ASP A 190 -6.71 22.84 2.93
CA ASP A 190 -8.08 22.77 2.41
C ASP A 190 -8.34 21.59 1.46
N GLU A 191 -7.47 20.59 1.49
CA GLU A 191 -7.59 19.34 0.74
C GLU A 191 -6.96 18.17 1.46
N THR A 192 -7.41 16.97 1.17
CA THR A 192 -6.83 15.73 1.70
C THR A 192 -6.52 14.78 0.55
N LEU A 193 -5.33 14.22 0.60
CA LEU A 193 -4.87 13.20 -0.34
C LEU A 193 -4.75 11.85 0.37
N ILE A 194 -5.02 10.77 -0.35
CA ILE A 194 -4.83 9.40 0.14
C ILE A 194 -4.02 8.66 -0.90
N ALA A 195 -3.07 7.85 -0.44
CA ALA A 195 -2.32 6.98 -1.33
C ALA A 195 -1.91 5.68 -0.64
N SER A 196 -1.61 4.67 -1.45
CA SER A 196 -0.97 3.44 -0.96
C SER A 196 0.55 3.58 -0.79
N ASP A 197 1.12 4.71 -1.24
CA ASP A 197 2.56 5.01 -1.15
C ASP A 197 2.76 6.52 -1.19
N VAL A 198 3.68 7.04 -0.37
CA VAL A 198 3.99 8.47 -0.27
C VAL A 198 4.40 9.07 -1.61
N SER A 199 5.06 8.29 -2.48
CA SER A 199 5.52 8.75 -3.79
C SER A 199 4.42 9.34 -4.66
N ALA A 200 3.18 8.88 -4.51
CA ALA A 200 2.03 9.39 -5.27
C ALA A 200 1.62 10.81 -4.88
N ILE A 201 1.85 11.23 -3.65
CA ILE A 201 1.32 12.48 -3.08
C ILE A 201 2.38 13.49 -2.65
N ILE A 202 3.66 13.12 -2.65
CA ILE A 202 4.77 13.94 -2.13
C ILE A 202 4.94 15.30 -2.81
N ASN A 203 4.47 15.46 -4.07
CA ASN A 203 4.47 16.75 -4.78
C ASN A 203 3.42 17.74 -4.24
N HIS A 204 2.44 17.25 -3.49
CA HIS A 204 1.35 18.06 -2.96
C HIS A 204 1.60 18.40 -1.50
N THR A 205 2.13 17.46 -0.72
CA THR A 205 2.46 17.69 0.68
C THR A 205 3.58 16.76 1.15
N LYS A 206 4.40 17.26 2.07
CA LYS A 206 5.38 16.48 2.84
C LYS A 206 4.87 16.10 4.24
N GLN A 207 3.68 16.55 4.60
CA GLN A 207 3.04 16.24 5.88
C GLN A 207 2.10 15.05 5.68
N VAL A 208 2.43 13.92 6.28
CA VAL A 208 1.67 12.68 6.08
C VAL A 208 1.32 12.00 7.41
N ILE A 209 0.21 11.28 7.39
CA ILE A 209 -0.20 10.38 8.46
C ILE A 209 -0.24 8.97 7.88
N PHE A 210 0.46 8.03 8.51
CA PHE A 210 0.34 6.61 8.18
C PHE A 210 -0.79 5.99 9.00
N LEU A 211 -1.76 5.34 8.33
CA LEU A 211 -2.77 4.56 9.03
C LEU A 211 -2.18 3.26 9.56
N ASP A 212 -2.64 2.81 10.72
CA ASP A 212 -2.35 1.49 11.25
C ASP A 212 -3.48 0.49 10.95
N ASP A 213 -3.23 -0.79 11.19
CA ASP A 213 -4.22 -1.83 10.97
C ASP A 213 -5.45 -1.64 11.87
N GLY A 214 -6.62 -1.59 11.24
CA GLY A 214 -7.90 -1.34 11.92
C GLY A 214 -8.29 0.14 11.98
N ASP A 215 -7.50 1.06 11.40
CA ASP A 215 -7.89 2.46 11.28
C ASP A 215 -8.90 2.68 10.15
N ILE A 216 -9.86 3.57 10.42
CA ILE A 216 -10.78 4.16 9.43
C ILE A 216 -10.59 5.66 9.45
N LEU A 217 -10.19 6.21 8.33
CA LEU A 217 -10.13 7.63 8.05
C LEU A 217 -11.46 8.09 7.47
N THR A 218 -11.97 9.20 7.96
CA THR A 218 -13.01 10.00 7.30
C THR A 218 -12.43 11.37 7.00
N ALA A 219 -12.30 11.69 5.72
CA ALA A 219 -11.73 12.95 5.25
C ALA A 219 -12.79 13.81 4.58
N SER A 220 -12.76 15.09 4.87
CA SER A 220 -13.39 16.16 4.11
C SER A 220 -12.32 17.13 3.62
N PRO A 221 -12.63 18.16 2.80
CA PRO A 221 -11.62 19.10 2.34
C PRO A 221 -10.81 19.77 3.47
N ARG A 222 -11.40 19.98 4.65
CA ARG A 222 -10.80 20.72 5.77
C ARG A 222 -10.69 19.95 7.08
N SER A 223 -11.11 18.69 7.10
CA SER A 223 -11.09 17.90 8.34
C SER A 223 -10.71 16.46 8.08
N ILE A 224 -9.96 15.91 9.00
CA ILE A 224 -9.56 14.52 9.03
C ILE A 224 -9.95 13.96 10.39
N ASP A 225 -10.72 12.88 10.39
CA ASP A 225 -11.07 12.12 11.59
C ASP A 225 -10.61 10.66 11.42
N ILE A 226 -9.87 10.15 12.38
CA ILE A 226 -9.38 8.78 12.38
C ILE A 226 -9.98 8.05 13.58
N THR A 227 -10.63 6.93 13.29
CA THR A 227 -11.21 6.07 14.32
C THR A 227 -10.81 4.62 14.06
N SER A 228 -10.87 3.79 15.09
CA SER A 228 -10.82 2.34 14.87
C SER A 228 -12.10 1.83 14.20
N VAL A 229 -12.07 0.59 13.65
CA VAL A 229 -13.28 -0.10 13.16
C VAL A 229 -14.39 -0.10 14.21
N ARG A 230 -14.04 -0.18 15.50
CA ARG A 230 -14.99 -0.12 16.63
C ARG A 230 -15.43 1.29 17.02
N ASN A 231 -15.21 2.29 16.16
CA ASN A 231 -15.60 3.69 16.39
C ASN A 231 -14.94 4.37 17.61
N VAL A 232 -13.73 3.98 17.97
CA VAL A 232 -12.95 4.65 19.01
C VAL A 232 -12.03 5.65 18.32
N PRO A 233 -12.05 6.96 18.69
CA PRO A 233 -11.11 7.94 18.16
C PRO A 233 -9.66 7.53 18.38
N VAL A 234 -8.83 7.70 17.35
CA VAL A 234 -7.41 7.35 17.38
C VAL A 234 -6.58 8.55 16.96
N SER A 235 -5.55 8.87 17.72
CA SER A 235 -4.56 9.87 17.33
C SER A 235 -3.40 9.19 16.61
N ARG A 236 -2.99 9.76 15.47
CA ARG A 236 -1.83 9.31 14.70
C ARG A 236 -0.82 10.45 14.57
N GLU A 237 0.45 10.09 14.51
CA GLU A 237 1.53 11.06 14.39
C GLU A 237 1.57 11.66 12.99
N LEU A 238 1.75 12.99 12.93
CA LEU A 238 2.01 13.70 11.70
C LEU A 238 3.51 13.60 11.38
N THR A 239 3.85 12.90 10.34
CA THR A 239 5.24 12.65 9.92
C THR A 239 5.64 13.60 8.81
N HIS A 240 6.82 14.22 8.91
CA HIS A 240 7.41 14.99 7.82
C HIS A 240 8.30 14.12 6.94
N ILE A 241 8.13 14.21 5.63
CA ILE A 241 8.88 13.46 4.63
C ILE A 241 10.00 14.33 4.04
N ASP A 242 11.24 13.92 4.26
CA ASP A 242 12.43 14.71 3.87
C ASP A 242 13.00 14.37 2.48
N TRP A 243 12.45 13.38 1.78
CA TRP A 243 13.02 12.98 0.48
C TRP A 243 12.70 13.97 -0.64
N ASP A 244 13.59 13.99 -1.65
CA ASP A 244 13.40 14.80 -2.84
C ASP A 244 12.60 14.03 -3.90
N VAL A 245 11.68 14.76 -4.56
CA VAL A 245 10.84 14.26 -5.66
C VAL A 245 11.67 13.75 -6.84
N GLY A 246 12.81 14.35 -7.12
CA GLY A 246 13.72 13.96 -8.20
C GLY A 246 14.21 12.50 -8.12
N GLN A 247 14.17 11.90 -6.92
CA GLN A 247 14.55 10.49 -6.73
C GLN A 247 13.48 9.51 -7.23
N ILE A 248 12.24 9.96 -7.35
CA ILE A 248 11.08 9.12 -7.69
C ILE A 248 10.80 9.12 -9.19
N GLU A 249 11.27 10.12 -9.92
CA GLU A 249 11.05 10.26 -11.36
C GLU A 249 12.03 9.43 -12.19
N LYS A 250 11.67 9.11 -13.44
CA LYS A 250 12.54 8.36 -14.37
C LYS A 250 13.82 9.12 -14.76
N ALA A 251 13.96 10.40 -14.42
CA ALA A 251 15.11 11.26 -14.67
C ALA A 251 15.66 11.19 -16.14
N GLY A 252 14.73 11.10 -17.11
CA GLY A 252 15.06 11.01 -18.53
C GLY A 252 15.30 9.59 -19.07
N TYR A 253 15.29 8.57 -18.23
CA TYR A 253 15.39 7.18 -18.67
C TYR A 253 14.03 6.66 -19.19
N GLU A 254 14.07 5.77 -20.17
CA GLU A 254 12.85 5.16 -20.72
C GLU A 254 12.13 4.26 -19.69
N HIS A 255 12.91 3.54 -18.86
CA HIS A 255 12.42 2.60 -17.86
C HIS A 255 13.05 2.84 -16.49
N PHE A 256 12.31 2.61 -15.41
CA PHE A 256 12.83 2.67 -14.03
C PHE A 256 14.02 1.72 -13.83
N MET A 257 13.92 0.48 -14.30
CA MET A 257 15.03 -0.48 -14.20
C MET A 257 16.32 0.03 -14.86
N LEU A 258 16.21 0.71 -16.00
CA LEU A 258 17.37 1.30 -16.67
C LEU A 258 17.99 2.42 -15.82
N LYS A 259 17.16 3.29 -15.24
CA LYS A 259 17.59 4.31 -14.27
C LYS A 259 18.32 3.66 -13.10
N GLU A 260 17.71 2.65 -12.45
CA GLU A 260 18.27 1.96 -11.29
C GLU A 260 19.63 1.29 -11.60
N ILE A 261 19.79 0.72 -12.80
CA ILE A 261 21.08 0.17 -13.25
C ILE A 261 22.17 1.26 -13.27
N HIS A 262 21.86 2.43 -13.79
CA HIS A 262 22.82 3.54 -13.88
C HIS A 262 23.03 4.25 -12.53
N GLU A 263 22.07 4.21 -11.62
CA GLU A 263 22.18 4.79 -10.28
C GLU A 263 22.95 3.92 -9.27
N GLN A 264 23.28 2.67 -9.60
CA GLN A 264 23.95 1.75 -8.67
C GLN A 264 25.21 2.33 -7.99
N PRO A 265 26.13 3.03 -8.69
CA PRO A 265 27.30 3.61 -8.04
C PRO A 265 26.92 4.61 -6.93
N ASP A 266 25.98 5.51 -7.21
CA ASP A 266 25.52 6.52 -6.26
C ASP A 266 24.71 5.89 -5.13
N SER A 267 23.84 4.95 -5.44
CA SER A 267 23.02 4.21 -4.48
C SER A 267 23.89 3.44 -3.48
N LEU A 268 24.92 2.74 -3.96
CA LEU A 268 25.89 2.05 -3.11
C LEU A 268 26.68 3.02 -2.25
N ALA A 269 27.22 4.10 -2.84
CA ALA A 269 27.96 5.12 -2.10
C ALA A 269 27.09 5.75 -0.99
N ASN A 270 25.82 6.04 -1.28
CA ASN A 270 24.87 6.58 -0.30
C ASN A 270 24.54 5.56 0.81
N SER A 271 24.42 4.27 0.45
CA SER A 271 24.11 3.20 1.41
C SER A 271 25.21 2.96 2.44
N ILE A 272 26.47 3.22 2.08
CA ILE A 272 27.61 3.04 2.98
C ILE A 272 28.08 4.34 3.66
N ARG A 273 27.63 5.50 3.17
CA ARG A 273 28.06 6.82 3.67
C ARG A 273 27.76 6.97 5.15
N GLY A 274 28.82 7.27 5.95
CA GLY A 274 28.74 7.41 7.40
C GLY A 274 28.48 6.10 8.16
N ARG A 275 28.44 4.97 7.46
CA ARG A 275 28.29 3.64 8.06
C ARG A 275 29.58 2.86 8.12
N LEU A 276 30.53 3.14 7.22
CA LEU A 276 31.88 2.58 7.28
C LEU A 276 32.79 3.56 8.00
N LEU A 277 33.37 3.12 9.11
CA LEU A 277 34.35 3.86 9.91
C LEU A 277 35.74 3.29 9.59
N LEU A 278 36.31 3.71 8.45
CA LEU A 278 37.54 3.14 7.90
C LEU A 278 38.71 3.27 8.85
N ASP A 279 38.82 4.41 9.53
CA ASP A 279 39.91 4.68 10.49
C ASP A 279 39.82 3.79 11.74
N GLU A 280 38.61 3.33 12.08
CA GLU A 280 38.34 2.47 13.24
C GLU A 280 38.26 0.99 12.83
N GLY A 281 38.25 0.69 11.55
CA GLY A 281 38.09 -0.66 11.01
C GLY A 281 36.76 -1.32 11.35
N THR A 282 35.69 -0.52 11.51
CA THR A 282 34.37 -1.02 11.94
C THR A 282 33.23 -0.37 11.15
N THR A 283 32.00 -0.74 11.51
CA THR A 283 30.75 -0.17 10.94
C THR A 283 29.86 0.43 12.00
N LYS A 284 29.09 1.46 11.64
CA LYS A 284 28.07 2.08 12.48
C LYS A 284 26.71 2.00 11.79
N LEU A 285 25.82 1.14 12.30
CA LEU A 285 24.46 0.98 11.81
C LEU A 285 23.50 1.64 12.80
N SER A 286 23.35 2.98 12.71
CA SER A 286 22.64 3.80 13.71
C SER A 286 21.14 3.44 13.86
N GLY A 287 20.53 2.83 12.85
CA GLY A 287 19.13 2.36 12.93
C GLY A 287 18.96 1.00 13.59
N MET A 288 20.06 0.30 13.86
CA MET A 288 20.00 -1.03 14.47
C MET A 288 20.03 -0.90 15.99
N GLN A 289 18.90 -1.20 16.65
CA GLN A 289 18.77 -1.19 18.12
C GLN A 289 19.25 -2.52 18.74
N MET A 290 20.40 -2.99 18.34
CA MET A 290 21.00 -4.23 18.81
C MET A 290 22.31 -3.91 19.54
N ASP A 291 22.40 -4.26 20.81
CA ASP A 291 23.61 -4.07 21.57
C ASP A 291 24.71 -5.08 21.20
N SER A 292 25.96 -4.74 21.53
CA SER A 292 27.11 -5.59 21.20
C SER A 292 27.03 -6.96 21.86
N ALA A 293 26.41 -7.08 23.05
CA ALA A 293 26.26 -8.33 23.76
C ALA A 293 25.27 -9.26 23.06
N THR A 294 24.16 -8.70 22.56
CA THR A 294 23.16 -9.44 21.76
C THR A 294 23.74 -9.86 20.41
N MET A 295 24.52 -8.97 19.77
CA MET A 295 25.21 -9.29 18.53
C MET A 295 26.22 -10.45 18.72
N ALA A 296 26.99 -10.40 19.81
CA ALA A 296 27.97 -11.45 20.13
C ALA A 296 27.34 -12.80 20.49
N ARG A 297 26.08 -12.84 20.91
CA ARG A 297 25.34 -14.08 21.18
C ARG A 297 24.65 -14.68 19.97
N THR A 298 24.61 -13.95 18.85
CA THR A 298 23.95 -14.45 17.65
C THR A 298 24.70 -15.68 17.11
N GLU A 299 24.08 -16.85 17.20
CA GLU A 299 24.64 -18.13 16.77
C GLU A 299 24.17 -18.56 15.39
N ARG A 300 23.09 -17.97 14.89
CA ARG A 300 22.48 -18.29 13.60
C ARG A 300 21.82 -17.08 12.97
N ILE A 301 21.86 -16.99 11.65
CA ILE A 301 21.11 -16.02 10.87
C ILE A 301 20.11 -16.73 9.97
N THR A 302 18.82 -16.36 10.07
CA THR A 302 17.79 -16.79 9.14
C THR A 302 17.34 -15.59 8.32
N ILE A 303 17.55 -15.63 7.01
CA ILE A 303 17.12 -14.56 6.11
C ILE A 303 15.74 -14.92 5.56
N ALA A 304 14.78 -13.99 5.59
CA ALA A 304 13.46 -14.16 5.01
C ALA A 304 13.16 -13.07 3.99
N ALA A 305 12.80 -13.47 2.77
CA ALA A 305 12.56 -12.54 1.68
C ALA A 305 11.72 -13.17 0.56
N CYS A 306 11.23 -12.34 -0.37
CA CYS A 306 10.54 -12.75 -1.59
C CYS A 306 11.24 -12.17 -2.83
N GLY A 307 11.04 -12.83 -3.99
CA GLY A 307 11.49 -12.34 -5.29
C GLY A 307 12.99 -12.05 -5.37
N THR A 308 13.38 -10.91 -5.93
CA THR A 308 14.81 -10.53 -6.08
C THR A 308 15.50 -10.26 -4.74
N SER A 309 14.77 -9.86 -3.70
CA SER A 309 15.29 -9.76 -2.33
C SER A 309 15.71 -11.11 -1.78
N TYR A 310 15.00 -12.20 -2.15
CA TYR A 310 15.41 -13.55 -1.80
C TYR A 310 16.76 -13.92 -2.44
N TYR A 311 16.99 -13.57 -3.72
CA TYR A 311 18.27 -13.83 -4.37
C TYR A 311 19.41 -12.99 -3.78
N ALA A 312 19.14 -11.75 -3.38
CA ALA A 312 20.10 -10.94 -2.62
C ALA A 312 20.45 -11.59 -1.28
N GLY A 313 19.42 -12.14 -0.59
CA GLY A 313 19.61 -12.91 0.65
C GLY A 313 20.44 -14.19 0.46
N MET A 314 20.36 -14.86 -0.70
CA MET A 314 21.23 -15.99 -1.02
C MET A 314 22.71 -15.60 -1.04
N VAL A 315 23.04 -14.43 -1.61
CA VAL A 315 24.40 -13.89 -1.57
C VAL A 315 24.79 -13.55 -0.13
N GLY A 316 23.89 -12.88 0.61
CA GLY A 316 24.08 -12.51 2.01
C GLY A 316 24.39 -13.72 2.90
N LYS A 317 23.73 -14.85 2.67
CA LYS A 317 24.03 -16.11 3.37
C LYS A 317 25.51 -16.48 3.26
N TYR A 318 26.04 -16.52 2.04
CA TYR A 318 27.47 -16.85 1.82
C TYR A 318 28.40 -15.85 2.51
N LEU A 319 28.05 -14.56 2.48
CA LEU A 319 28.87 -13.53 3.12
C LEU A 319 28.90 -13.68 4.65
N PHE A 320 27.78 -14.03 5.28
CA PHE A 320 27.73 -14.28 6.73
C PHE A 320 28.52 -15.54 7.10
N GLU A 321 28.40 -16.62 6.32
CA GLU A 321 29.13 -17.85 6.56
C GLU A 321 30.65 -17.65 6.36
N ASP A 322 31.07 -16.99 5.27
CA ASP A 322 32.48 -16.82 4.93
C ASP A 322 33.22 -15.80 5.81
N PHE A 323 32.57 -14.65 6.11
CA PHE A 323 33.24 -13.57 6.81
C PHE A 323 32.96 -13.53 8.30
N ALA A 324 31.78 -13.94 8.73
CA ALA A 324 31.40 -13.92 10.13
C ALA A 324 31.49 -15.31 10.80
N GLY A 325 31.56 -16.39 10.01
CA GLY A 325 31.55 -17.76 10.53
C GLY A 325 30.21 -18.17 11.18
N ILE A 326 29.13 -17.45 10.87
CA ILE A 326 27.81 -17.68 11.46
C ILE A 326 26.99 -18.53 10.51
N PRO A 327 26.52 -19.72 10.93
CA PRO A 327 25.60 -20.53 10.14
C PRO A 327 24.38 -19.75 9.70
N SER A 328 24.14 -19.71 8.41
CA SER A 328 23.08 -18.86 7.83
C SER A 328 22.21 -19.65 6.86
N ASP A 329 20.92 -19.38 6.87
CA ASP A 329 19.99 -19.93 5.89
C ASP A 329 19.09 -18.85 5.31
N ILE A 330 18.57 -19.13 4.11
CA ILE A 330 17.63 -18.25 3.39
C ILE A 330 16.32 -18.97 3.18
N GLN A 331 15.22 -18.32 3.49
CA GLN A 331 13.88 -18.83 3.43
C GLN A 331 13.01 -17.97 2.51
N GLN A 332 12.20 -18.60 1.66
CA GLN A 332 11.10 -17.88 1.02
C GLN A 332 10.11 -17.45 2.11
N ALA A 333 9.82 -16.16 2.19
CA ALA A 333 8.97 -15.63 3.25
C ALA A 333 7.55 -16.21 3.21
N ALA A 334 7.02 -16.50 1.99
CA ALA A 334 5.74 -17.18 1.82
C ALA A 334 5.72 -18.58 2.46
N GLU A 335 6.78 -19.38 2.23
CA GLU A 335 6.90 -20.71 2.84
C GLU A 335 7.15 -20.63 4.36
N PHE A 336 8.00 -19.69 4.79
CA PHE A 336 8.32 -19.47 6.19
C PHE A 336 7.06 -19.22 7.03
N ARG A 337 6.18 -18.37 6.55
CA ARG A 337 4.92 -17.96 7.22
C ARG A 337 3.98 -19.16 7.48
N TYR A 338 3.91 -20.12 6.55
CA TYR A 338 2.91 -21.22 6.64
C TYR A 338 3.42 -22.52 7.24
N ARG A 339 4.73 -22.74 7.25
CA ARG A 339 5.29 -24.03 7.68
C ARG A 339 5.53 -24.19 9.17
N ASN A 340 5.16 -23.22 10.03
CA ASN A 340 5.43 -23.22 11.46
C ASN A 340 6.94 -23.43 11.76
N PRO A 341 7.83 -22.47 11.41
CA PRO A 341 9.27 -22.63 11.49
C PRO A 341 9.75 -22.85 12.93
N ILE A 342 10.79 -23.65 13.08
CA ILE A 342 11.47 -23.82 14.36
C ILE A 342 12.56 -22.75 14.44
N ILE A 343 12.45 -21.85 15.41
CA ILE A 343 13.43 -20.82 15.71
C ILE A 343 14.24 -21.29 16.93
N GLN A 344 15.54 -21.38 16.77
CA GLN A 344 16.44 -21.72 17.88
C GLN A 344 16.72 -20.46 18.70
N PRO A 345 17.08 -20.60 20.00
CA PRO A 345 17.60 -19.49 20.79
C PRO A 345 18.76 -18.79 20.06
N ASP A 346 18.95 -17.50 20.32
CA ASP A 346 20.04 -16.68 19.73
C ASP A 346 20.06 -16.65 18.19
N THR A 347 18.90 -16.90 17.56
CA THR A 347 18.69 -16.72 16.11
C THR A 347 18.38 -15.26 15.81
N CYS A 348 19.18 -14.63 14.92
CA CYS A 348 18.86 -13.37 14.30
C CYS A 348 18.14 -13.60 12.97
N MET A 349 16.94 -13.07 12.83
CA MET A 349 16.19 -13.11 11.58
C MET A 349 16.38 -11.78 10.81
N LEU A 350 16.86 -11.85 9.57
CA LEU A 350 17.00 -10.71 8.69
C LEU A 350 15.90 -10.71 7.63
N ALA A 351 14.95 -9.79 7.72
CA ALA A 351 13.92 -9.60 6.74
C ALA A 351 14.37 -8.61 5.65
N ILE A 352 14.38 -9.03 4.38
CA ILE A 352 14.79 -8.17 3.27
C ILE A 352 13.60 -7.85 2.39
N SER A 353 13.32 -6.57 2.20
CA SER A 353 12.22 -6.10 1.34
C SER A 353 12.54 -4.74 0.73
N GLN A 354 12.41 -4.61 -0.60
CA GLN A 354 12.56 -3.32 -1.26
C GLN A 354 11.47 -2.34 -0.82
N SER A 355 10.21 -2.75 -0.91
CA SER A 355 9.06 -1.89 -0.54
C SER A 355 8.82 -1.79 0.97
N GLY A 356 9.27 -2.80 1.75
CA GLY A 356 8.89 -2.95 3.16
C GLY A 356 7.40 -3.22 3.40
N GLU A 357 6.66 -3.56 2.33
CA GLU A 357 5.20 -3.78 2.34
C GLU A 357 4.80 -5.16 1.80
N THR A 358 5.77 -6.05 1.59
CA THR A 358 5.49 -7.40 1.07
C THR A 358 4.78 -8.22 2.14
N ALA A 359 3.52 -8.59 1.89
CA ALA A 359 2.66 -9.26 2.88
C ALA A 359 3.27 -10.53 3.48
N ASP A 360 3.90 -11.38 2.66
CA ASP A 360 4.55 -12.59 3.14
C ASP A 360 5.79 -12.30 3.99
N THR A 361 6.56 -11.26 3.64
CA THR A 361 7.73 -10.85 4.42
C THR A 361 7.30 -10.25 5.76
N LEU A 362 6.24 -9.42 5.79
CA LEU A 362 5.63 -8.92 7.02
C LEU A 362 5.12 -10.05 7.92
N ALA A 363 4.42 -11.02 7.34
CA ALA A 363 3.95 -12.17 8.11
C ALA A 363 5.10 -13.02 8.65
N ALA A 364 6.20 -13.17 7.90
CA ALA A 364 7.39 -13.86 8.37
C ALA A 364 8.08 -13.08 9.52
N VAL A 365 8.12 -11.74 9.46
CA VAL A 365 8.59 -10.89 10.57
C VAL A 365 7.79 -11.15 11.84
N ARG A 366 6.45 -11.07 11.76
CA ARG A 366 5.54 -11.31 12.89
C ARG A 366 5.68 -12.72 13.47
N GLU A 367 5.82 -13.72 12.62
CA GLU A 367 6.07 -15.10 13.04
C GLU A 367 7.42 -15.23 13.77
N GLY A 368 8.48 -14.61 13.23
CA GLY A 368 9.80 -14.58 13.87
C GLY A 368 9.76 -13.93 15.26
N LEU A 369 9.12 -12.76 15.38
CA LEU A 369 8.93 -12.05 16.66
C LEU A 369 8.14 -12.90 17.66
N THR A 370 7.03 -13.51 17.23
CA THR A 370 6.18 -14.37 18.07
C THR A 370 6.97 -15.56 18.62
N LYS A 371 7.92 -16.10 17.86
CA LYS A 371 8.78 -17.21 18.25
C LYS A 371 10.06 -16.82 18.97
N GLY A 372 10.25 -15.52 19.25
CA GLY A 372 11.36 -15.02 20.05
C GLY A 372 12.67 -14.80 19.27
N ALA A 373 12.63 -14.74 17.94
CA ALA A 373 13.79 -14.32 17.16
C ALA A 373 14.10 -12.83 17.39
N ILE A 374 15.38 -12.48 17.30
CA ILE A 374 15.80 -11.08 17.13
C ILE A 374 15.57 -10.75 15.66
N VAL A 375 14.66 -9.80 15.38
CA VAL A 375 14.32 -9.46 13.98
C VAL A 375 14.97 -8.14 13.58
N LEU A 376 15.67 -8.15 12.46
CA LEU A 376 16.23 -6.98 11.80
C LEU A 376 15.60 -6.82 10.42
N GLY A 377 15.28 -5.59 10.04
CA GLY A 377 14.74 -5.24 8.73
C GLY A 377 15.77 -4.54 7.84
N LEU A 378 15.92 -4.99 6.60
CA LEU A 378 16.63 -4.30 5.54
C LEU A 378 15.63 -3.83 4.49
N CYS A 379 15.22 -2.56 4.58
CA CYS A 379 14.20 -1.96 3.71
C CYS A 379 14.77 -0.76 2.96
N ASN A 380 14.38 -0.62 1.68
CA ASN A 380 14.74 0.55 0.89
C ASN A 380 13.81 1.74 1.15
N VAL A 381 12.52 1.49 1.45
CA VAL A 381 11.53 2.55 1.68
C VAL A 381 11.50 2.93 3.15
N VAL A 382 11.87 4.18 3.44
CA VAL A 382 11.83 4.77 4.78
C VAL A 382 10.38 4.87 5.26
N GLY A 383 10.13 4.50 6.53
CA GLY A 383 8.79 4.55 7.11
C GLY A 383 7.83 3.47 6.61
N SER A 384 8.34 2.47 5.87
CA SER A 384 7.54 1.30 5.50
C SER A 384 7.07 0.49 6.71
N THR A 385 6.08 -0.39 6.52
CA THR A 385 5.52 -1.18 7.60
C THR A 385 6.58 -2.07 8.27
N ILE A 386 7.45 -2.77 7.50
CA ILE A 386 8.57 -3.55 8.08
C ILE A 386 9.53 -2.67 8.89
N ALA A 387 9.76 -1.42 8.46
CA ALA A 387 10.67 -0.52 9.17
C ALA A 387 10.08 0.02 10.50
N ARG A 388 8.75 -0.04 10.67
CA ARG A 388 8.05 0.42 11.88
C ARG A 388 7.74 -0.70 12.87
N GLU A 389 7.59 -1.94 12.43
CA GLU A 389 7.37 -3.14 13.26
C GLU A 389 8.66 -3.76 13.77
#